data_53578cc7ee364d7b14e20c2742e3a047
#
_entry.id   53578cc7ee364d7b14e20c2742e3a047
#
_cell.length_a   1.000
_cell.length_b   1.000
_cell.length_c   1.000
_cell.angle_alpha   90.00
_cell.angle_beta   90.00
_cell.angle_gamma   90.00
#
_symmetry.space_group_name_H-M   'P 1'
#
loop_
_entity.id
_entity.type
_entity.pdbx_description
1 polymer ?
#
loop_
_entity_poly.entity_id
_entity_poly.type
_entity_poly.pdbx_seq_one_letter_code
_entity_poly.pdbx_strand_id
1 'polypeptide(L)'
;ISRWYFAQVINGAEQALREAGLDLLLYNFSQMKGRERLFQHQLLKGRVDALIVISLPPTEEEFDSMLSLGIPIALVGMHHAQCSSVAIDDVAGARTATQHLVNLGHKKIALLSGRPDDPFGFSVPQDRRKGFMQVLAESGLEFKPTREVFGDFTMHGASRAMDDLLARADRPTAIFCQSDEMALGALQAIRRNGLKVPDDISIIGFDGHEMAEFSDLTTIEQPVSLMGEMAAWSIMERLKLPKSESHSLTLPTTLVVRNSTRRLEA
;
A
#
# COMPACT_ATOMS: atom_id res chain seq x y z
N ILE A 1 12.54 -3.23 -1.31
CA ILE A 1 12.99 -1.86 -1.56
C ILE A 1 12.88 -1.44 -3.03
N SER A 2 12.65 -2.35 -3.95
CA SER A 2 12.54 -2.04 -5.39
C SER A 2 11.19 -1.41 -5.78
N ARG A 3 10.18 -1.44 -4.92
CA ARG A 3 8.88 -0.79 -5.14
C ARG A 3 8.91 0.63 -4.62
N TRP A 4 8.26 1.53 -5.34
CA TRP A 4 8.20 2.96 -5.04
C TRP A 4 7.80 3.26 -3.58
N TYR A 5 6.76 2.60 -3.06
CA TYR A 5 6.28 2.78 -1.69
C TYR A 5 7.42 2.63 -0.65
N PHE A 6 8.17 1.52 -0.70
CA PHE A 6 9.26 1.30 0.26
C PHE A 6 10.37 2.32 0.10
N ALA A 7 10.70 2.71 -1.14
CA ALA A 7 11.72 3.72 -1.39
C ALA A 7 11.33 5.07 -0.79
N GLN A 8 10.05 5.48 -0.89
CA GLN A 8 9.57 6.73 -0.33
C GLN A 8 9.54 6.73 1.20
N VAL A 9 9.09 5.62 1.83
CA VAL A 9 9.15 5.49 3.30
C VAL A 9 10.58 5.57 3.80
N ILE A 10 11.50 4.84 3.15
CA ILE A 10 12.92 4.84 3.52
C ILE A 10 13.53 6.24 3.34
N ASN A 11 13.22 6.93 2.25
CA ASN A 11 13.71 8.28 2.00
C ASN A 11 13.26 9.27 3.09
N GLY A 12 11.97 9.24 3.48
CA GLY A 12 11.48 10.09 4.56
C GLY A 12 12.13 9.79 5.91
N ALA A 13 12.30 8.51 6.24
CA ALA A 13 12.98 8.10 7.47
C ALA A 13 14.47 8.50 7.46
N GLU A 14 15.18 8.24 6.34
CA GLU A 14 16.61 8.57 6.19
C GLU A 14 16.86 10.06 6.34
N GLN A 15 16.06 10.90 5.69
CA GLN A 15 16.21 12.35 5.78
C GLN A 15 16.09 12.83 7.23
N ALA A 16 15.07 12.40 7.97
CA ALA A 16 14.87 12.78 9.36
C ALA A 16 16.00 12.29 10.27
N LEU A 17 16.47 11.05 10.07
CA LEU A 17 17.57 10.47 10.83
C LEU A 17 18.91 11.20 10.57
N ARG A 18 19.22 11.48 9.30
CA ARG A 18 20.43 12.20 8.89
C ARG A 18 20.49 13.61 9.46
N GLU A 19 19.37 14.33 9.48
CA GLU A 19 19.28 15.66 10.10
C GLU A 19 19.56 15.62 11.62
N ALA A 20 19.28 14.48 12.26
CA ALA A 20 19.59 14.24 13.67
C ALA A 20 20.99 13.64 13.92
N GLY A 21 21.80 13.43 12.88
CA GLY A 21 23.14 12.84 12.97
C GLY A 21 23.13 11.33 13.24
N LEU A 22 22.06 10.64 12.81
CA LEU A 22 21.90 9.18 12.92
C LEU A 22 22.05 8.52 11.54
N ASP A 23 22.64 7.32 11.52
CA ASP A 23 22.78 6.52 10.31
C ASP A 23 21.64 5.52 10.17
N LEU A 24 21.24 5.21 8.92
CA LEU A 24 20.26 4.21 8.60
C LEU A 24 20.94 2.93 8.07
N LEU A 25 20.72 1.81 8.77
CA LEU A 25 21.16 0.49 8.32
C LEU A 25 19.95 -0.30 7.79
N LEU A 26 19.98 -0.66 6.49
CA LEU A 26 18.87 -1.30 5.82
C LEU A 26 19.02 -2.84 5.77
N TYR A 27 18.01 -3.54 6.28
CA TYR A 27 17.82 -4.97 6.09
C TYR A 27 16.65 -5.23 5.15
N ASN A 28 16.90 -5.92 4.03
CA ASN A 28 15.88 -6.27 3.06
C ASN A 28 15.57 -7.77 3.09
N PHE A 29 14.30 -8.12 3.29
CA PHE A 29 13.82 -9.49 3.32
C PHE A 29 12.99 -9.79 2.08
N SER A 30 13.64 -10.24 1.03
CA SER A 30 12.97 -10.73 -0.17
C SER A 30 12.62 -12.22 -0.12
N GLN A 31 13.09 -12.94 0.91
CA GLN A 31 12.89 -14.39 1.10
C GLN A 31 12.70 -14.73 2.59
N MET A 32 11.84 -15.72 2.87
CA MET A 32 11.55 -16.20 4.22
C MET A 32 12.81 -16.59 5.02
N LYS A 33 13.79 -17.26 4.37
CA LYS A 33 15.05 -17.62 5.02
C LYS A 33 15.86 -16.42 5.56
N GLY A 34 15.74 -15.26 4.89
CA GLY A 34 16.37 -14.02 5.39
C GLY A 34 15.69 -13.50 6.66
N ARG A 35 14.37 -13.59 6.72
CA ARG A 35 13.53 -13.22 7.85
C ARG A 35 13.85 -14.08 9.08
N GLU A 36 13.79 -15.39 8.94
CA GLU A 36 14.14 -16.34 10.01
C GLU A 36 15.53 -16.09 10.59
N ARG A 37 16.53 -15.89 9.72
CA ARG A 37 17.91 -15.62 10.13
C ARG A 37 18.04 -14.36 10.98
N LEU A 38 17.29 -13.30 10.69
CA LEU A 38 17.36 -12.07 11.47
C LEU A 38 16.89 -12.30 12.91
N PHE A 39 15.73 -12.95 13.07
CA PHE A 39 15.08 -13.11 14.37
C PHE A 39 15.73 -14.22 15.19
N GLN A 40 16.11 -15.34 14.58
CA GLN A 40 16.72 -16.47 15.29
C GLN A 40 18.14 -16.21 15.79
N HIS A 41 18.93 -15.37 15.11
CA HIS A 41 20.34 -15.18 15.41
C HIS A 41 20.66 -13.87 16.13
N GLN A 42 19.66 -13.15 16.61
CA GLN A 42 19.83 -11.86 17.29
C GLN A 42 20.81 -10.91 16.55
N LEU A 43 20.76 -10.92 15.21
CA LEU A 43 21.70 -10.17 14.36
C LEU A 43 21.66 -8.65 14.62
N LEU A 44 20.59 -8.15 15.22
CA LEU A 44 20.42 -6.73 15.53
C LEU A 44 21.03 -6.34 16.88
N LYS A 45 21.26 -7.29 17.78
CA LYS A 45 21.74 -7.01 19.14
C LYS A 45 23.10 -6.34 19.14
N GLY A 46 23.16 -5.12 19.70
CA GLY A 46 24.40 -4.32 19.78
C GLY A 46 24.88 -3.75 18.44
N ARG A 47 24.06 -3.81 17.37
CA ARG A 47 24.37 -3.23 16.05
C ARG A 47 23.51 -2.03 15.70
N VAL A 48 22.35 -1.92 16.32
CA VAL A 48 21.41 -0.84 16.08
C VAL A 48 20.88 -0.32 17.41
N ASP A 49 20.57 0.97 17.46
CA ASP A 49 20.04 1.65 18.66
C ASP A 49 18.51 1.74 18.64
N ALA A 50 17.89 1.56 17.47
CA ALA A 50 16.45 1.54 17.27
C ALA A 50 16.09 0.72 16.03
N LEU A 51 14.79 0.41 15.85
CA LEU A 51 14.27 -0.38 14.73
C LEU A 51 13.04 0.27 14.11
N ILE A 52 13.03 0.41 12.79
CA ILE A 52 11.84 0.73 12.00
C ILE A 52 11.47 -0.49 11.17
N VAL A 53 10.24 -1.00 11.33
CA VAL A 53 9.70 -2.14 10.56
C VAL A 53 8.68 -1.62 9.56
N ILE A 54 8.92 -1.86 8.28
CA ILE A 54 8.07 -1.31 7.20
C ILE A 54 7.26 -2.43 6.55
N SER A 55 5.94 -2.38 6.72
CA SER A 55 4.95 -3.27 6.08
C SER A 55 5.33 -4.77 6.10
N LEU A 56 5.92 -5.22 7.19
CA LEU A 56 6.28 -6.61 7.43
C LEU A 56 5.67 -7.03 8.77
N PRO A 57 4.43 -7.52 8.79
CA PRO A 57 3.80 -7.94 10.06
C PRO A 57 4.59 -9.10 10.65
N PRO A 58 5.17 -8.91 11.85
CA PRO A 58 5.89 -9.97 12.54
C PRO A 58 4.92 -11.01 13.11
N THR A 59 5.36 -12.26 13.21
CA THR A 59 4.66 -13.23 14.05
C THR A 59 4.80 -12.84 15.52
N GLU A 60 3.99 -13.42 16.41
CA GLU A 60 4.11 -13.18 17.87
C GLU A 60 5.52 -13.48 18.38
N GLU A 61 6.14 -14.60 17.95
CA GLU A 61 7.49 -14.99 18.34
C GLU A 61 8.55 -13.99 17.85
N GLU A 62 8.41 -13.51 16.62
CA GLU A 62 9.31 -12.49 16.06
C GLU A 62 9.14 -11.17 16.78
N PHE A 63 7.90 -10.83 17.15
CA PHE A 63 7.59 -9.61 17.88
C PHE A 63 8.20 -9.65 19.29
N ASP A 64 8.04 -10.75 20.02
CA ASP A 64 8.68 -10.95 21.31
C ASP A 64 10.21 -10.88 21.20
N SER A 65 10.77 -11.44 20.14
CA SER A 65 12.21 -11.35 19.86
C SER A 65 12.67 -9.90 19.65
N MET A 66 11.89 -9.08 18.91
CA MET A 66 12.18 -7.65 18.73
C MET A 66 12.09 -6.87 20.05
N LEU A 67 11.05 -7.10 20.84
CA LEU A 67 10.87 -6.45 22.16
C LEU A 67 12.02 -6.80 23.12
N SER A 68 12.53 -8.04 23.05
CA SER A 68 13.65 -8.49 23.89
C SER A 68 14.97 -7.76 23.62
N LEU A 69 15.09 -7.04 22.51
CA LEU A 69 16.26 -6.18 22.21
C LEU A 69 16.33 -4.99 23.18
N GLY A 70 15.22 -4.57 23.78
CA GLY A 70 15.17 -3.45 24.71
C GLY A 70 15.43 -2.07 24.06
N ILE A 71 15.27 -1.97 22.75
CA ILE A 71 15.47 -0.74 21.97
C ILE A 71 14.11 -0.18 21.47
N PRO A 72 14.03 1.12 21.14
CA PRO A 72 12.83 1.69 20.52
C PRO A 72 12.49 1.01 19.20
N ILE A 73 11.19 0.73 19.01
CA ILE A 73 10.64 0.14 17.78
C ILE A 73 9.52 1.04 17.24
N ALA A 74 9.54 1.31 15.95
CA ALA A 74 8.45 1.95 15.23
C ALA A 74 8.00 1.07 14.07
N LEU A 75 6.68 1.02 13.84
CA LEU A 75 6.04 0.24 12.78
C LEU A 75 5.49 1.19 11.72
N VAL A 76 5.67 0.87 10.44
CA VAL A 76 5.08 1.61 9.33
C VAL A 76 4.15 0.69 8.54
N GLY A 77 2.91 1.15 8.29
CA GLY A 77 1.89 0.38 7.57
C GLY A 77 1.20 -0.71 8.41
N MET A 78 1.38 -0.69 9.73
CA MET A 78 0.71 -1.58 10.68
C MET A 78 0.69 -0.96 12.07
N HIS A 79 -0.16 -1.50 12.95
CA HIS A 79 -0.27 -1.06 14.35
C HIS A 79 0.03 -2.21 15.33
N HIS A 80 0.67 -1.86 16.45
CA HIS A 80 0.81 -2.76 17.59
C HIS A 80 0.84 -1.96 18.90
N ALA A 81 0.18 -2.48 19.93
CA ALA A 81 -0.04 -1.76 21.19
C ALA A 81 1.25 -1.38 21.95
N GLN A 82 2.32 -2.14 21.79
CA GLN A 82 3.58 -1.95 22.51
C GLN A 82 4.62 -1.12 21.75
N CYS A 83 4.34 -0.73 20.50
CA CYS A 83 5.26 0.02 19.66
C CYS A 83 4.64 1.30 19.14
N SER A 84 5.47 2.31 18.89
CA SER A 84 5.03 3.44 18.07
C SER A 84 4.71 2.95 16.66
N SER A 85 3.68 3.52 16.05
CA SER A 85 3.24 3.09 14.72
C SER A 85 2.69 4.23 13.90
N VAL A 86 2.89 4.17 12.60
CA VAL A 86 2.36 5.11 11.61
C VAL A 86 1.76 4.31 10.47
N ALA A 87 0.48 4.50 10.21
CA ALA A 87 -0.23 3.83 9.12
C ALA A 87 -1.28 4.77 8.51
N ILE A 88 -1.92 4.31 7.44
CA ILE A 88 -3.15 4.88 6.92
C ILE A 88 -4.31 3.93 7.22
N ASP A 89 -5.54 4.38 7.00
CA ASP A 89 -6.70 3.49 6.94
C ASP A 89 -6.92 3.01 5.50
N ASP A 90 -6.36 1.82 5.17
CA ASP A 90 -6.47 1.21 3.85
C ASP A 90 -7.92 0.89 3.46
N VAL A 91 -8.76 0.53 4.45
CA VAL A 91 -10.19 0.29 4.21
C VAL A 91 -10.88 1.58 3.81
N ALA A 92 -10.66 2.68 4.56
CA ALA A 92 -11.26 3.98 4.26
C ALA A 92 -10.78 4.55 2.92
N GLY A 93 -9.49 4.43 2.60
CA GLY A 93 -8.92 4.83 1.32
C GLY A 93 -9.55 4.07 0.14
N ALA A 94 -9.68 2.75 0.25
CA ALA A 94 -10.32 1.91 -0.77
C ALA A 94 -11.83 2.19 -0.89
N ARG A 95 -12.50 2.49 0.21
CA ARG A 95 -13.90 2.97 0.19
C ARG A 95 -14.02 4.26 -0.62
N THR A 96 -13.13 5.23 -0.39
CA THR A 96 -13.11 6.50 -1.12
C THR A 96 -12.90 6.28 -2.62
N ALA A 97 -11.94 5.44 -3.02
CA ALA A 97 -11.69 5.09 -4.42
C ALA A 97 -12.91 4.47 -5.09
N THR A 98 -13.52 3.49 -4.42
CA THR A 98 -14.67 2.75 -4.97
C THR A 98 -15.90 3.65 -5.04
N GLN A 99 -16.15 4.45 -4.01
CA GLN A 99 -17.28 5.40 -3.98
C GLN A 99 -17.17 6.44 -5.09
N HIS A 100 -15.95 6.89 -5.42
CA HIS A 100 -15.73 7.77 -6.55
C HIS A 100 -16.23 7.15 -7.86
N LEU A 101 -15.89 5.89 -8.14
CA LEU A 101 -16.36 5.19 -9.34
C LEU A 101 -17.88 4.98 -9.34
N VAL A 102 -18.46 4.63 -8.19
CA VAL A 102 -19.91 4.47 -8.04
C VAL A 102 -20.64 5.81 -8.29
N ASN A 103 -20.13 6.91 -7.75
CA ASN A 103 -20.69 8.25 -7.94
C ASN A 103 -20.62 8.72 -9.40
N LEU A 104 -19.69 8.20 -10.19
CA LEU A 104 -19.59 8.41 -11.63
C LEU A 104 -20.56 7.51 -12.44
N GLY A 105 -21.37 6.68 -11.78
CA GLY A 105 -22.39 5.84 -12.39
C GLY A 105 -21.92 4.45 -12.83
N HIS A 106 -20.68 4.06 -12.50
CA HIS A 106 -20.17 2.73 -12.83
C HIS A 106 -20.84 1.65 -11.99
N LYS A 107 -21.34 0.60 -12.65
CA LYS A 107 -21.95 -0.59 -12.00
C LYS A 107 -21.14 -1.87 -12.24
N LYS A 108 -20.32 -1.90 -13.28
CA LYS A 108 -19.43 -2.99 -13.62
C LYS A 108 -18.01 -2.59 -13.26
N ILE A 109 -17.68 -2.69 -11.98
CA ILE A 109 -16.37 -2.28 -11.44
C ILE A 109 -15.53 -3.54 -11.18
N ALA A 110 -14.31 -3.54 -11.67
CA ALA A 110 -13.31 -4.59 -11.40
C ALA A 110 -12.33 -4.14 -10.32
N LEU A 111 -11.72 -5.12 -9.66
CA LEU A 111 -10.65 -4.94 -8.71
C LEU A 111 -9.36 -5.56 -9.26
N LEU A 112 -8.31 -4.76 -9.42
CA LEU A 112 -6.95 -5.21 -9.68
C LEU A 112 -6.18 -5.19 -8.36
N SER A 113 -5.96 -6.37 -7.81
CA SER A 113 -5.56 -6.60 -6.41
C SER A 113 -4.14 -7.19 -6.31
N GLY A 114 -3.53 -7.04 -5.14
CA GLY A 114 -2.48 -7.94 -4.67
C GLY A 114 -3.07 -9.29 -4.26
N ARG A 115 -2.24 -10.32 -4.12
CA ARG A 115 -2.71 -11.64 -3.66
C ARG A 115 -3.10 -11.59 -2.19
N PRO A 116 -4.22 -12.22 -1.81
CA PRO A 116 -4.65 -12.25 -0.41
C PRO A 116 -3.85 -13.25 0.44
N ASP A 117 -3.14 -14.18 -0.19
CA ASP A 117 -2.35 -15.26 0.41
C ASP A 117 -0.84 -14.94 0.42
N ASP A 118 -0.49 -13.69 0.70
CA ASP A 118 0.92 -13.27 0.80
C ASP A 118 1.62 -14.02 1.93
N PRO A 119 2.75 -14.70 1.66
CA PRO A 119 3.44 -15.52 2.66
C PRO A 119 4.06 -14.71 3.81
N PHE A 120 4.20 -13.40 3.65
CA PHE A 120 4.69 -12.50 4.70
C PHE A 120 3.56 -11.92 5.57
N GLY A 121 2.29 -12.28 5.31
CA GLY A 121 1.15 -11.79 6.07
C GLY A 121 0.76 -10.34 5.78
N PHE A 122 1.12 -9.80 4.63
CA PHE A 122 0.83 -8.44 4.22
C PHE A 122 -0.68 -8.22 4.06
N SER A 123 -1.31 -7.41 4.91
CA SER A 123 -2.77 -7.27 5.00
C SER A 123 -3.40 -6.30 4.01
N VAL A 124 -2.60 -5.41 3.39
CA VAL A 124 -3.09 -4.34 2.50
C VAL A 124 -4.03 -4.84 1.39
N PRO A 125 -3.76 -6.00 0.71
CA PRO A 125 -4.70 -6.51 -0.29
C PRO A 125 -6.08 -6.80 0.28
N GLN A 126 -6.14 -7.41 1.47
CA GLN A 126 -7.39 -7.74 2.15
C GLN A 126 -8.12 -6.49 2.63
N ASP A 127 -7.42 -5.52 3.21
CA ASP A 127 -8.00 -4.29 3.75
C ASP A 127 -8.58 -3.42 2.62
N ARG A 128 -7.83 -3.21 1.54
CA ARG A 128 -8.32 -2.48 0.36
C ARG A 128 -9.47 -3.23 -0.34
N ARG A 129 -9.40 -4.56 -0.41
CA ARG A 129 -10.50 -5.40 -0.90
C ARG A 129 -11.75 -5.27 -0.04
N LYS A 130 -11.59 -5.27 1.28
CA LYS A 130 -12.68 -5.08 2.24
C LYS A 130 -13.40 -3.75 2.01
N GLY A 131 -12.67 -2.64 1.88
CA GLY A 131 -13.23 -1.33 1.57
C GLY A 131 -13.99 -1.31 0.25
N PHE A 132 -13.44 -1.90 -0.80
CA PHE A 132 -14.09 -2.08 -2.10
C PHE A 132 -15.42 -2.84 -1.99
N MET A 133 -15.41 -4.00 -1.33
CA MET A 133 -16.59 -4.84 -1.17
C MET A 133 -17.71 -4.17 -0.38
N GLN A 134 -17.34 -3.43 0.68
CA GLN A 134 -18.31 -2.68 1.49
C GLN A 134 -19.08 -1.66 0.65
N VAL A 135 -18.39 -0.86 -0.17
CA VAL A 135 -19.04 0.15 -1.01
C VAL A 135 -19.93 -0.49 -2.07
N LEU A 136 -19.51 -1.59 -2.70
CA LEU A 136 -20.38 -2.30 -3.65
C LEU A 136 -21.67 -2.77 -2.96
N ALA A 137 -21.57 -3.40 -1.79
CA ALA A 137 -22.73 -3.89 -1.03
C ALA A 137 -23.67 -2.73 -0.62
N GLU A 138 -23.15 -1.64 -0.08
CA GLU A 138 -23.89 -0.44 0.30
C GLU A 138 -24.60 0.24 -0.89
N SER A 139 -24.01 0.10 -2.08
CA SER A 139 -24.57 0.66 -3.33
C SER A 139 -25.50 -0.32 -4.06
N GLY A 140 -25.78 -1.49 -3.49
CA GLY A 140 -26.61 -2.54 -4.12
C GLY A 140 -25.99 -3.16 -5.37
N LEU A 141 -24.65 -3.10 -5.50
CA LEU A 141 -23.90 -3.66 -6.62
C LEU A 141 -23.37 -5.05 -6.29
N GLU A 142 -23.54 -5.99 -7.23
CA GLU A 142 -23.04 -7.35 -7.07
C GLU A 142 -21.52 -7.40 -7.32
N PHE A 143 -20.78 -7.96 -6.37
CA PHE A 143 -19.40 -8.38 -6.60
C PHE A 143 -19.35 -9.68 -7.39
N LYS A 144 -18.68 -9.67 -8.54
CA LYS A 144 -18.42 -10.88 -9.32
C LYS A 144 -16.95 -11.28 -9.19
N PRO A 145 -16.63 -12.47 -8.66
CA PRO A 145 -15.25 -12.95 -8.57
C PRO A 145 -14.50 -12.92 -9.91
N THR A 146 -15.23 -13.05 -11.03
CA THR A 146 -14.67 -12.91 -12.37
C THR A 146 -14.19 -11.49 -12.72
N ARG A 147 -14.50 -10.49 -11.90
CA ARG A 147 -14.00 -9.11 -12.05
C ARG A 147 -12.88 -8.79 -11.05
N GLU A 148 -12.37 -9.76 -10.32
CA GLU A 148 -11.14 -9.62 -9.53
C GLU A 148 -9.99 -10.31 -10.25
N VAL A 149 -8.87 -9.60 -10.38
CA VAL A 149 -7.63 -10.11 -10.97
C VAL A 149 -6.43 -9.66 -10.14
N PHE A 150 -5.34 -10.42 -10.19
CA PHE A 150 -4.19 -10.24 -9.31
C PHE A 150 -2.96 -9.78 -10.08
N GLY A 151 -2.45 -8.60 -9.72
CA GLY A 151 -1.29 -7.96 -10.35
C GLY A 151 -0.02 -8.00 -9.51
N ASP A 152 -0.09 -8.56 -8.30
CA ASP A 152 1.04 -8.78 -7.38
C ASP A 152 1.83 -7.49 -7.07
N PHE A 153 1.13 -6.33 -7.04
CA PHE A 153 1.71 -4.99 -6.87
C PHE A 153 2.84 -4.67 -7.86
N THR A 154 2.80 -5.22 -9.06
CA THR A 154 3.78 -4.94 -10.12
C THR A 154 3.11 -4.50 -11.42
N MET A 155 3.77 -3.61 -12.18
CA MET A 155 3.29 -3.21 -13.50
C MET A 155 3.14 -4.41 -14.45
N HIS A 156 4.11 -5.33 -14.46
CA HIS A 156 4.09 -6.51 -15.32
C HIS A 156 2.98 -7.50 -14.95
N GLY A 157 2.79 -7.77 -13.66
CA GLY A 157 1.71 -8.63 -13.17
C GLY A 157 0.35 -8.05 -13.51
N ALA A 158 0.16 -6.75 -13.24
CA ALA A 158 -1.04 -6.00 -13.56
C ALA A 158 -1.36 -6.02 -15.07
N SER A 159 -0.34 -5.77 -15.91
CA SER A 159 -0.52 -5.78 -17.36
C SER A 159 -1.01 -7.14 -17.88
N ARG A 160 -0.45 -8.25 -17.37
CA ARG A 160 -0.91 -9.60 -17.75
C ARG A 160 -2.31 -9.90 -17.22
N ALA A 161 -2.58 -9.60 -15.95
CA ALA A 161 -3.89 -9.79 -15.35
C ALA A 161 -4.99 -9.01 -16.07
N MET A 162 -4.64 -7.82 -16.57
CA MET A 162 -5.55 -7.00 -17.37
C MET A 162 -5.83 -7.58 -18.76
N ASP A 163 -4.85 -8.15 -19.45
CA ASP A 163 -5.11 -8.84 -20.73
C ASP A 163 -6.13 -9.95 -20.57
N ASP A 164 -6.00 -10.75 -19.50
CA ASP A 164 -6.95 -11.83 -19.17
C ASP A 164 -8.35 -11.27 -18.85
N LEU A 165 -8.43 -10.16 -18.11
CA LEU A 165 -9.70 -9.51 -17.78
C LEU A 165 -10.39 -8.94 -19.02
N LEU A 166 -9.65 -8.26 -19.90
CA LEU A 166 -10.16 -7.60 -21.09
C LEU A 166 -10.62 -8.59 -22.18
N ALA A 167 -10.08 -9.80 -22.18
CA ALA A 167 -10.50 -10.87 -23.07
C ALA A 167 -11.87 -11.48 -22.71
N ARG A 168 -12.39 -11.21 -21.51
CA ARG A 168 -13.69 -11.73 -21.03
C ARG A 168 -14.86 -10.99 -21.69
N ALA A 169 -15.99 -11.69 -21.90
CA ALA A 169 -17.19 -11.09 -22.48
C ALA A 169 -17.85 -10.01 -21.59
N ASP A 170 -17.79 -10.17 -20.26
CA ASP A 170 -18.33 -9.21 -19.29
C ASP A 170 -17.24 -8.20 -18.86
N ARG A 171 -16.86 -7.30 -19.77
CA ARG A 171 -15.86 -6.27 -19.50
C ARG A 171 -16.35 -5.28 -18.44
N PRO A 172 -15.48 -4.86 -17.51
CA PRO A 172 -15.79 -3.77 -16.59
C PRO A 172 -15.81 -2.42 -17.32
N THR A 173 -16.54 -1.46 -16.77
CA THR A 173 -16.52 -0.06 -17.21
C THR A 173 -15.59 0.79 -16.37
N ALA A 174 -15.18 0.28 -15.20
CA ALA A 174 -14.20 0.92 -14.33
C ALA A 174 -13.37 -0.12 -13.57
N ILE A 175 -12.18 0.29 -13.15
CA ILE A 175 -11.23 -0.56 -12.42
C ILE A 175 -10.67 0.23 -11.25
N PHE A 176 -10.75 -0.35 -10.05
CA PHE A 176 -9.95 0.07 -8.92
C PHE A 176 -8.68 -0.79 -8.87
N CYS A 177 -7.54 -0.14 -8.99
CA CYS A 177 -6.22 -0.74 -8.85
C CYS A 177 -5.70 -0.46 -7.43
N GLN A 178 -5.34 -1.49 -6.70
CA GLN A 178 -4.86 -1.35 -5.32
C GLN A 178 -3.47 -0.70 -5.20
N SER A 179 -2.82 -0.33 -6.30
CA SER A 179 -1.65 0.55 -6.32
C SER A 179 -1.51 1.27 -7.65
N ASP A 180 -0.81 2.40 -7.66
CA ASP A 180 -0.53 3.15 -8.87
C ASP A 180 0.44 2.39 -9.79
N GLU A 181 1.42 1.64 -9.25
CA GLU A 181 2.26 0.76 -10.07
C GLU A 181 1.40 -0.25 -10.86
N MET A 182 0.37 -0.84 -10.23
CA MET A 182 -0.56 -1.72 -10.95
C MET A 182 -1.44 -0.94 -11.93
N ALA A 183 -1.89 0.26 -11.57
CA ALA A 183 -2.67 1.10 -12.47
C ALA A 183 -1.90 1.47 -13.76
N LEU A 184 -0.62 1.80 -13.64
CA LEU A 184 0.27 2.06 -14.78
C LEU A 184 0.39 0.84 -15.70
N GLY A 185 0.52 -0.36 -15.12
CA GLY A 185 0.51 -1.62 -15.88
C GLY A 185 -0.82 -1.88 -16.59
N ALA A 186 -1.93 -1.55 -15.91
CA ALA A 186 -3.27 -1.66 -16.47
C ALA A 186 -3.51 -0.67 -17.64
N LEU A 187 -3.07 0.58 -17.50
CA LEU A 187 -3.12 1.59 -18.58
C LEU A 187 -2.43 1.10 -19.84
N GLN A 188 -1.25 0.47 -19.69
CA GLN A 188 -0.52 -0.10 -20.82
C GLN A 188 -1.31 -1.24 -21.50
N ALA A 189 -1.89 -2.16 -20.71
CA ALA A 189 -2.66 -3.27 -21.25
C ALA A 189 -3.93 -2.78 -21.98
N ILE A 190 -4.65 -1.82 -21.41
CA ILE A 190 -5.84 -1.23 -22.03
C ILE A 190 -5.49 -0.62 -23.39
N ARG A 191 -4.42 0.19 -23.47
CA ARG A 191 -3.95 0.79 -24.73
C ARG A 191 -3.55 -0.29 -25.75
N ARG A 192 -2.86 -1.33 -25.33
CA ARG A 192 -2.45 -2.44 -26.20
C ARG A 192 -3.65 -3.21 -26.79
N ASN A 193 -4.76 -3.28 -26.05
CA ASN A 193 -6.00 -3.88 -26.51
C ASN A 193 -6.89 -2.90 -27.32
N GLY A 194 -6.37 -1.75 -27.73
CA GLY A 194 -7.07 -0.77 -28.56
C GLY A 194 -8.15 0.02 -27.82
N LEU A 195 -8.19 -0.03 -26.49
CA LEU A 195 -9.13 0.67 -25.65
C LEU A 195 -8.54 1.97 -25.10
N LYS A 196 -9.39 2.91 -24.75
CA LYS A 196 -9.04 4.23 -24.24
C LYS A 196 -9.46 4.41 -22.79
N VAL A 197 -8.63 5.11 -22.03
CA VAL A 197 -8.93 5.61 -20.70
C VAL A 197 -9.10 7.13 -20.81
N PRO A 198 -10.19 7.69 -20.30
CA PRO A 198 -11.30 7.05 -19.58
C PRO A 198 -12.48 6.61 -20.49
N ASP A 199 -12.40 6.76 -21.83
CA ASP A 199 -13.53 6.64 -22.74
C ASP A 199 -14.20 5.25 -22.73
N ASP A 200 -13.41 4.20 -22.74
CA ASP A 200 -13.90 2.82 -22.70
C ASP A 200 -13.89 2.25 -21.29
N ILE A 201 -12.88 2.61 -20.48
CA ILE A 201 -12.70 2.11 -19.12
C ILE A 201 -12.12 3.23 -18.24
N SER A 202 -12.79 3.56 -17.14
CA SER A 202 -12.25 4.41 -16.08
C SER A 202 -11.27 3.64 -15.19
N ILE A 203 -10.18 4.29 -14.77
CA ILE A 203 -9.21 3.72 -13.83
C ILE A 203 -8.96 4.67 -12.67
N ILE A 204 -8.91 4.09 -11.45
CA ILE A 204 -8.42 4.76 -10.26
C ILE A 204 -7.33 3.91 -9.61
N GLY A 205 -6.25 4.55 -9.22
CA GLY A 205 -5.12 3.95 -8.49
C GLY A 205 -5.16 4.19 -6.99
N PHE A 206 -4.06 3.87 -6.35
CA PHE A 206 -3.80 4.10 -4.93
C PHE A 206 -2.28 4.29 -4.76
N ASP A 207 -1.84 5.13 -3.89
CA ASP A 207 -0.51 5.47 -3.36
C ASP A 207 -0.15 6.96 -3.57
N GLY A 208 -0.54 7.60 -4.67
CA GLY A 208 -0.07 8.94 -5.05
C GLY A 208 1.34 8.89 -5.65
N HIS A 209 1.64 7.84 -6.42
CA HIS A 209 2.91 7.69 -7.13
C HIS A 209 3.16 8.90 -8.05
N GLU A 210 4.39 9.40 -8.12
CA GLU A 210 4.74 10.55 -8.96
C GLU A 210 4.33 10.40 -10.43
N MET A 211 4.42 9.17 -10.97
CA MET A 211 3.97 8.89 -12.34
C MET A 211 2.46 8.99 -12.54
N ALA A 212 1.66 9.07 -11.46
CA ALA A 212 0.22 9.27 -11.56
C ALA A 212 -0.12 10.64 -12.18
N GLU A 213 0.66 11.67 -11.88
CA GLU A 213 0.52 12.99 -12.50
C GLU A 213 0.79 12.94 -14.01
N PHE A 214 1.90 12.33 -14.42
CA PHE A 214 2.29 12.24 -15.84
C PHE A 214 1.39 11.33 -16.68
N SER A 215 0.66 10.43 -16.05
CA SER A 215 -0.30 9.53 -16.71
C SER A 215 -1.75 9.97 -16.57
N ASP A 216 -2.01 11.16 -16.05
CA ASP A 216 -3.36 11.69 -15.74
C ASP A 216 -4.19 10.74 -14.85
N LEU A 217 -3.54 9.94 -13.99
CA LEU A 217 -4.18 8.92 -13.18
C LEU A 217 -4.85 9.53 -11.93
N THR A 218 -6.16 9.35 -11.83
CA THR A 218 -6.92 9.56 -10.58
C THR A 218 -6.45 8.52 -9.55
N THR A 219 -6.12 8.96 -8.33
CA THR A 219 -5.56 8.07 -7.31
C THR A 219 -5.95 8.49 -5.91
N ILE A 220 -5.84 7.57 -4.97
CA ILE A 220 -5.82 7.86 -3.54
C ILE A 220 -4.38 8.10 -3.13
N GLU A 221 -4.05 9.34 -2.85
CA GLU A 221 -2.72 9.72 -2.36
C GLU A 221 -2.60 9.42 -0.87
N GLN A 222 -1.51 8.76 -0.50
CA GLN A 222 -1.09 8.55 0.88
C GLN A 222 0.23 9.28 1.14
N PRO A 223 0.45 9.82 2.35
CA PRO A 223 1.64 10.61 2.67
C PRO A 223 2.85 9.70 2.98
N VAL A 224 3.32 8.94 1.98
CA VAL A 224 4.27 7.84 2.15
C VAL A 224 5.60 8.29 2.76
N SER A 225 6.19 9.39 2.27
CA SER A 225 7.44 9.92 2.83
C SER A 225 7.25 10.40 4.26
N LEU A 226 6.13 11.07 4.57
CA LEU A 226 5.78 11.52 5.92
C LEU A 226 5.62 10.33 6.88
N MET A 227 5.11 9.17 6.42
CA MET A 227 5.05 7.97 7.26
C MET A 227 6.43 7.54 7.74
N GLY A 228 7.43 7.57 6.86
CA GLY A 228 8.82 7.28 7.20
C GLY A 228 9.42 8.30 8.17
N GLU A 229 9.21 9.58 7.89
CA GLU A 229 9.64 10.69 8.74
C GLU A 229 9.06 10.57 10.15
N MET A 230 7.75 10.36 10.29
CA MET A 230 7.08 10.22 11.59
C MET A 230 7.54 8.99 12.37
N ALA A 231 7.82 7.89 11.68
CA ALA A 231 8.41 6.71 12.31
C ALA A 231 9.82 7.00 12.85
N ALA A 232 10.65 7.71 12.10
CA ALA A 232 11.98 8.16 12.55
C ALA A 232 11.87 9.10 13.76
N TRP A 233 10.96 10.07 13.72
CA TRP A 233 10.72 10.98 14.86
C TRP A 233 10.33 10.23 16.13
N SER A 234 9.45 9.25 16.02
CA SER A 234 8.99 8.47 17.18
C SER A 234 10.10 7.65 17.84
N ILE A 235 11.05 7.08 17.05
CA ILE A 235 12.21 6.40 17.64
C ILE A 235 13.21 7.38 18.24
N MET A 236 13.47 8.53 17.61
CA MET A 236 14.36 9.56 18.12
C MET A 236 13.86 10.15 19.45
N GLU A 237 12.56 10.35 19.58
CA GLU A 237 11.95 10.78 20.84
C GLU A 237 12.23 9.75 21.94
N ARG A 238 12.02 8.48 21.68
CA ARG A 238 12.25 7.40 22.64
C ARG A 238 13.73 7.15 22.95
N LEU A 239 14.65 7.43 22.03
CA LEU A 239 16.09 7.40 22.30
C LEU A 239 16.48 8.51 23.28
N LYS A 240 15.86 9.70 23.18
CA LYS A 240 16.09 10.83 24.10
C LYS A 240 15.34 10.65 25.44
N LEU A 241 14.13 10.11 25.37
CA LEU A 241 13.22 9.94 26.51
C LEU A 241 12.73 8.48 26.57
N PRO A 242 13.52 7.53 27.13
CA PRO A 242 13.21 6.09 27.11
C PRO A 242 11.87 5.70 27.77
N LYS A 243 11.29 6.57 28.59
CA LYS A 243 10.00 6.35 29.27
C LYS A 243 8.81 7.02 28.55
N SER A 244 9.02 7.66 27.38
CA SER A 244 7.92 8.24 26.60
C SER A 244 6.96 7.12 26.14
N GLU A 245 5.69 7.45 26.03
CA GLU A 245 4.66 6.53 25.55
C GLU A 245 4.82 6.22 24.07
N SER A 246 4.32 5.08 23.66
CA SER A 246 4.22 4.72 22.24
C SER A 246 3.05 5.46 21.59
N HIS A 247 3.25 6.04 20.43
CA HIS A 247 2.23 6.76 19.68
C HIS A 247 1.74 5.92 18.49
N SER A 248 0.42 5.80 18.35
CA SER A 248 -0.20 5.17 17.18
C SER A 248 -0.85 6.26 16.32
N LEU A 249 -0.30 6.51 15.15
CA LEU A 249 -0.74 7.55 14.24
C LEU A 249 -1.41 6.94 13.00
N THR A 250 -2.62 7.38 12.69
CA THR A 250 -3.27 7.09 11.42
C THR A 250 -3.32 8.36 10.59
N LEU A 251 -2.56 8.40 9.49
CA LEU A 251 -2.49 9.55 8.61
C LEU A 251 -3.64 9.53 7.59
N PRO A 252 -4.17 10.69 7.21
CA PRO A 252 -5.25 10.78 6.23
C PRO A 252 -4.74 10.46 4.82
N THR A 253 -5.65 9.94 3.99
CA THR A 253 -5.46 9.80 2.54
C THR A 253 -6.32 10.81 1.80
N THR A 254 -5.93 11.19 0.57
CA THR A 254 -6.63 12.19 -0.23
C THR A 254 -6.97 11.63 -1.61
N LEU A 255 -8.22 11.81 -2.06
CA LEU A 255 -8.60 11.53 -3.45
C LEU A 255 -8.09 12.66 -4.36
N VAL A 256 -7.18 12.33 -5.27
CA VAL A 256 -6.68 13.24 -6.30
C VAL A 256 -7.31 12.88 -7.63
N VAL A 257 -8.29 13.68 -8.05
CA VAL A 257 -9.03 13.45 -9.31
C VAL A 257 -8.25 14.04 -10.48
N ARG A 258 -8.03 13.20 -11.51
CA ARG A 258 -7.42 13.56 -12.80
C ARG A 258 -8.30 13.05 -13.95
N ASN A 259 -7.70 12.82 -15.13
CA ASN A 259 -8.44 12.50 -16.35
C ASN A 259 -8.62 10.99 -16.62
N SER A 260 -8.23 10.09 -15.71
CA SER A 260 -8.39 8.64 -15.91
C SER A 260 -9.77 8.08 -15.53
N THR A 261 -10.65 8.93 -14.99
CA THR A 261 -12.02 8.55 -14.65
C THR A 261 -13.02 9.53 -15.29
N ARG A 262 -14.17 9.04 -15.72
CA ARG A 262 -15.25 9.87 -16.25
C ARG A 262 -16.63 9.38 -15.79
N ARG A 263 -17.62 10.24 -15.87
CA ARG A 263 -19.01 9.82 -15.68
C ARG A 263 -19.43 8.87 -16.80
N LEU A 264 -20.03 7.74 -16.42
CA LEU A 264 -20.64 6.81 -17.37
C LEU A 264 -21.94 7.45 -17.87
N GLU A 265 -22.03 7.67 -19.18
CA GLU A 265 -23.29 8.11 -19.80
C GLU A 265 -24.30 6.97 -19.77
N ALA A 266 -25.56 7.32 -19.50
CA ALA A 266 -26.66 6.35 -19.32
C ALA A 266 -27.04 5.65 -20.63
#